data_86912217dc82ed72fe0571d99519ecd5
#
_entry.id   86912217dc82ed72fe0571d99519ecd5
#
_cell.length_a   1.000
_cell.length_b   1.000
_cell.length_c   1.000
_cell.angle_alpha   90.00
_cell.angle_beta   90.00
_cell.angle_gamma   90.00
#
_symmetry.space_group_name_H-M   'P 1'
#
loop_
_entity.id
_entity.type
_entity.pdbx_description
1 polymer ?
#
loop_
_entity_poly.entity_id
_entity_poly.type
_entity_poly.pdbx_seq_one_letter_code
_entity_poly.pdbx_strand_id
1 'polypeptide(L)'
;MILTNDKVYTMSLETESNNMDSGLINNTTELEFTNKELLHAMITCGMPIQRLTAAFPEKKRLEFLYKLFLVETALDAEGDRLKKAKKTAYLDSSEKSVISYYMGMFFTKMISHRLYKSEYLTNLNMIETPDGKEFIDFFASEWRPEMIGYKPDTQKWSVWEAKGGSNYREQALKKGAAQLRSIGTLNSLKPDPAAVCMTYYDHGYLCGILREPDGDTEGEKLKFSEEAFYKAYYRPICELFLDKGSNLRMYDGYAEISLELPYFTEDYREPDERKLCIGISRKLLNQLMEEDYSAVAESRRNVQEESCPEGAYMGVDGIYIR
;
A
#
# COMPACT_ATOMS: atom_id res chain seq x y z
N MET A 1 -13.46 -16.74 3.03
CA MET A 1 -12.26 -15.94 2.69
C MET A 1 -12.44 -14.52 3.20
N ILE A 2 -11.38 -13.93 3.75
CA ILE A 2 -11.41 -12.56 4.33
C ILE A 2 -11.60 -11.53 3.22
N LEU A 3 -10.90 -11.70 2.11
CA LEU A 3 -10.85 -10.71 1.04
C LEU A 3 -12.07 -10.71 0.10
N THR A 4 -12.95 -11.69 0.20
CA THR A 4 -14.14 -11.80 -0.67
C THR A 4 -15.47 -11.59 0.08
N ASN A 5 -15.42 -11.28 1.35
CA ASN A 5 -16.61 -10.99 2.15
C ASN A 5 -16.78 -9.47 2.26
N ASP A 6 -17.96 -8.94 1.96
CA ASP A 6 -18.29 -7.54 2.22
C ASP A 6 -18.44 -7.30 3.74
N LYS A 7 -17.30 -7.27 4.43
CA LYS A 7 -17.22 -7.06 5.87
C LYS A 7 -16.37 -5.86 6.22
N VAL A 8 -16.74 -5.22 7.30
CA VAL A 8 -15.89 -4.26 8.02
C VAL A 8 -15.13 -5.04 9.08
N TYR A 9 -13.83 -4.83 9.12
CA TYR A 9 -12.93 -5.40 10.11
C TYR A 9 -12.39 -4.32 11.02
N THR A 10 -12.00 -4.72 12.22
CA THR A 10 -11.38 -3.86 13.22
C THR A 10 -9.98 -4.34 13.58
N MET A 11 -9.09 -3.39 13.84
CA MET A 11 -7.74 -3.64 14.32
C MET A 11 -7.40 -2.63 15.42
N SER A 12 -6.86 -3.10 16.53
CA SER A 12 -6.32 -2.21 17.55
C SER A 12 -5.08 -1.49 17.02
N LEU A 13 -5.08 -0.16 17.10
CA LEU A 13 -3.97 0.68 16.65
C LEU A 13 -3.53 1.57 17.80
N GLU A 14 -2.28 1.40 18.20
CA GLU A 14 -1.59 2.28 19.15
C GLU A 14 -0.85 3.38 18.38
N THR A 15 -0.96 4.61 18.86
CA THR A 15 -0.26 5.76 18.26
C THR A 15 0.64 6.41 19.31
N GLU A 16 1.88 6.67 18.93
CA GLU A 16 2.89 7.29 19.77
C GLU A 16 3.55 8.45 19.01
N SER A 17 3.48 9.64 19.58
CA SER A 17 4.23 10.79 19.09
C SER A 17 4.74 11.61 20.27
N ASN A 18 6.00 12.01 20.19
CA ASN A 18 6.57 13.00 21.08
C ASN A 18 6.65 14.39 20.39
N ASN A 19 6.21 14.46 19.14
CA ASN A 19 6.15 15.72 18.40
C ASN A 19 4.84 16.45 18.74
N MET A 20 4.91 17.52 19.52
CA MET A 20 3.74 18.33 19.91
C MET A 20 3.01 18.97 18.72
N ASP A 21 3.69 19.13 17.57
CA ASP A 21 3.15 19.75 16.37
C ASP A 21 2.49 18.73 15.42
N SER A 22 2.62 17.45 15.68
CA SER A 22 2.15 16.39 14.77
C SER A 22 0.63 16.24 14.71
N GLY A 23 -0.08 16.72 15.72
CA GLY A 23 -1.51 16.45 15.89
C GLY A 23 -1.86 15.00 16.22
N LEU A 24 -0.87 14.10 16.25
CA LEU A 24 -1.05 12.72 16.67
C LEU A 24 -1.13 12.66 18.21
N ILE A 25 -2.18 12.04 18.70
CA ILE A 25 -2.39 11.86 20.13
C ILE A 25 -1.92 10.47 20.54
N ASN A 26 -1.12 10.37 21.60
CA ASN A 26 -0.76 9.08 22.18
C ASN A 26 -2.01 8.38 22.69
N ASN A 27 -2.46 7.38 21.98
CA ASN A 27 -3.73 6.70 22.27
C ASN A 27 -3.74 5.29 21.67
N THR A 28 -4.65 4.49 22.17
CA THR A 28 -5.05 3.22 21.52
C THR A 28 -6.47 3.38 21.02
N THR A 29 -6.64 3.18 19.71
CA THR A 29 -7.95 3.29 19.03
C THR A 29 -8.23 2.01 18.24
N GLU A 30 -9.47 1.83 17.83
CA GLU A 30 -9.82 0.82 16.87
C GLU A 30 -9.85 1.43 15.45
N LEU A 31 -9.09 0.84 14.54
CA LEU A 31 -9.10 1.19 13.12
C LEU A 31 -10.07 0.26 12.42
N GLU A 32 -11.15 0.82 11.89
CA GLU A 32 -12.10 0.11 11.04
C GLU A 32 -11.66 0.19 9.58
N PHE A 33 -11.82 -0.91 8.85
CA PHE A 33 -11.54 -0.96 7.41
C PHE A 33 -12.33 -2.08 6.73
N THR A 34 -12.58 -1.94 5.45
CA THR A 34 -13.23 -2.96 4.64
C THR A 34 -12.19 -3.89 3.97
N ASN A 35 -12.63 -5.08 3.58
CA ASN A 35 -11.81 -5.95 2.74
C ASN A 35 -11.40 -5.26 1.42
N LYS A 36 -12.26 -4.42 0.85
CA LYS A 36 -11.99 -3.68 -0.39
C LYS A 36 -10.90 -2.62 -0.20
N GLU A 37 -10.85 -1.94 0.95
CA GLU A 37 -9.73 -1.05 1.31
C GLU A 37 -8.41 -1.81 1.42
N LEU A 38 -8.43 -2.99 2.05
CA LEU A 38 -7.24 -3.84 2.13
C LEU A 38 -6.78 -4.30 0.75
N LEU A 39 -7.71 -4.75 -0.11
CA LEU A 39 -7.42 -5.10 -1.50
C LEU A 39 -6.85 -3.92 -2.29
N HIS A 40 -7.40 -2.72 -2.12
CA HIS A 40 -6.88 -1.50 -2.73
C HIS A 40 -5.45 -1.22 -2.29
N ALA A 41 -5.17 -1.32 -0.98
CA ALA A 41 -3.81 -1.16 -0.46
C ALA A 41 -2.84 -2.19 -1.05
N MET A 42 -3.27 -3.45 -1.22
CA MET A 42 -2.45 -4.52 -1.80
C MET A 42 -2.08 -4.28 -3.26
N ILE A 43 -3.00 -3.69 -4.04
CA ILE A 43 -2.79 -3.38 -5.46
C ILE A 43 -1.91 -2.15 -5.62
N THR A 44 -2.15 -1.12 -4.85
CA THR A 44 -1.50 0.19 -4.98
C THR A 44 -0.21 0.31 -4.18
N CYS A 45 0.03 -0.59 -3.22
CA CYS A 45 1.31 -0.66 -2.52
C CYS A 45 2.33 -1.36 -3.42
N GLY A 46 3.19 -0.56 -4.03
CA GLY A 46 4.20 -1.02 -4.98
C GLY A 46 5.14 -2.06 -4.39
N MET A 47 5.66 -2.93 -5.25
CA MET A 47 6.60 -3.97 -4.88
C MET A 47 8.03 -3.69 -5.33
N PRO A 48 9.03 -4.11 -4.51
CA PRO A 48 10.43 -4.03 -4.90
C PRO A 48 10.84 -5.01 -6.02
N ILE A 49 10.02 -5.97 -6.41
CA ILE A 49 10.33 -7.01 -7.43
C ILE A 49 10.43 -6.43 -8.86
N GLN A 50 10.39 -5.15 -9.01
CA GLN A 50 10.19 -4.44 -10.26
C GLN A 50 11.28 -4.61 -11.31
N ARG A 51 12.50 -4.86 -10.92
CA ARG A 51 13.56 -5.16 -11.91
C ARG A 51 13.24 -6.43 -12.70
N LEU A 52 12.48 -7.36 -12.10
CA LEU A 52 12.00 -8.57 -12.77
C LEU A 52 10.73 -8.32 -13.59
N THR A 53 9.79 -7.48 -13.09
CA THR A 53 8.52 -7.23 -13.79
C THR A 53 8.65 -6.27 -14.95
N ALA A 54 9.61 -5.35 -14.95
CA ALA A 54 9.95 -4.57 -16.16
C ALA A 54 10.35 -5.44 -17.37
N ALA A 55 10.92 -6.62 -17.10
CA ALA A 55 11.27 -7.60 -18.12
C ALA A 55 10.11 -8.55 -18.49
N PHE A 56 9.07 -8.65 -17.64
CA PHE A 56 7.97 -9.62 -17.79
C PHE A 56 6.62 -9.01 -17.34
N PRO A 57 6.09 -8.01 -18.09
CA PRO A 57 4.84 -7.33 -17.72
C PRO A 57 3.65 -8.29 -17.64
N GLU A 58 3.65 -9.39 -18.38
CA GLU A 58 2.58 -10.40 -18.38
C GLU A 58 2.44 -11.17 -17.06
N LYS A 59 3.31 -10.96 -16.10
CA LYS A 59 3.26 -11.63 -14.78
C LYS A 59 2.64 -10.80 -13.67
N LYS A 60 2.16 -9.60 -13.96
CA LYS A 60 1.63 -8.70 -12.91
C LYS A 60 0.39 -9.25 -12.24
N ARG A 61 -0.49 -9.88 -12.99
CA ARG A 61 -1.65 -10.60 -12.44
C ARG A 61 -1.24 -11.67 -11.44
N LEU A 62 -0.20 -12.44 -11.76
CA LEU A 62 0.29 -13.50 -10.85
C LEU A 62 0.88 -12.93 -9.58
N GLU A 63 1.58 -11.80 -9.67
CA GLU A 63 2.11 -11.09 -8.50
C GLU A 63 0.99 -10.65 -7.57
N PHE A 64 -0.07 -10.07 -8.12
CA PHE A 64 -1.23 -9.65 -7.32
C PHE A 64 -1.93 -10.86 -6.68
N LEU A 65 -2.18 -11.93 -7.42
CA LEU A 65 -2.74 -13.17 -6.88
C LEU A 65 -1.87 -13.75 -5.76
N TYR A 66 -0.55 -13.71 -5.92
CA TYR A 66 0.38 -14.14 -4.86
C TYR A 66 0.20 -13.35 -3.57
N LYS A 67 0.11 -12.02 -3.64
CA LYS A 67 -0.17 -11.16 -2.46
C LYS A 67 -1.50 -11.53 -1.81
N LEU A 68 -2.52 -11.73 -2.63
CA LEU A 68 -3.86 -12.12 -2.19
C LEU A 68 -3.83 -13.45 -1.41
N PHE A 69 -3.15 -14.46 -1.95
CA PHE A 69 -2.98 -15.75 -1.29
C PHE A 69 -2.19 -15.65 0.02
N LEU A 70 -1.17 -14.80 0.08
CA LEU A 70 -0.42 -14.56 1.31
C LEU A 70 -1.33 -14.05 2.42
N VAL A 71 -2.17 -13.05 2.14
CA VAL A 71 -3.10 -12.48 3.13
C VAL A 71 -4.13 -13.52 3.56
N GLU A 72 -4.75 -14.24 2.62
CA GLU A 72 -5.72 -15.31 2.91
C GLU A 72 -5.09 -16.49 3.67
N THR A 73 -3.79 -16.71 3.52
CA THR A 73 -3.06 -17.72 4.28
C THR A 73 -2.71 -17.21 5.69
N ALA A 74 -2.45 -15.93 5.84
CA ALA A 74 -1.97 -15.33 7.08
C ALA A 74 -3.08 -15.05 8.09
N LEU A 75 -4.29 -14.75 7.62
CA LEU A 75 -5.37 -14.23 8.44
C LEU A 75 -6.59 -15.16 8.47
N ASP A 76 -7.20 -15.22 9.64
CA ASP A 76 -8.56 -15.68 9.87
C ASP A 76 -9.38 -14.53 10.46
N ALA A 77 -10.71 -14.62 10.42
CA ALA A 77 -11.61 -13.68 11.07
C ALA A 77 -12.30 -14.32 12.28
N GLU A 78 -12.42 -13.56 13.36
CA GLU A 78 -13.25 -13.91 14.51
C GLU A 78 -14.15 -12.71 14.84
N GLY A 79 -15.42 -12.81 14.42
CA GLY A 79 -16.30 -11.65 14.38
C GLY A 79 -15.83 -10.63 13.35
N ASP A 80 -15.59 -9.41 13.80
CA ASP A 80 -15.04 -8.29 13.04
C ASP A 80 -13.51 -8.13 13.18
N ARG A 81 -12.87 -8.91 14.07
CA ARG A 81 -11.43 -8.84 14.31
C ARG A 81 -10.66 -9.84 13.45
N LEU A 82 -9.57 -9.38 12.87
CA LEU A 82 -8.62 -10.24 12.18
C LEU A 82 -7.66 -10.88 13.18
N LYS A 83 -7.38 -12.16 12.97
CA LYS A 83 -6.44 -12.91 13.78
C LYS A 83 -5.48 -13.73 12.91
N LYS A 84 -4.38 -14.13 13.52
CA LYS A 84 -3.40 -14.99 12.88
C LYS A 84 -4.02 -16.36 12.59
N ALA A 85 -3.98 -16.76 11.33
CA ALA A 85 -4.50 -18.07 10.91
C ALA A 85 -3.69 -19.21 11.54
N LYS A 86 -4.39 -20.24 12.03
CA LYS A 86 -3.75 -21.41 12.66
C LYS A 86 -2.75 -22.10 11.74
N LYS A 87 -3.03 -22.15 10.44
CA LYS A 87 -2.17 -22.74 9.41
C LYS A 87 -0.79 -22.09 9.30
N THR A 88 -0.64 -20.82 9.72
CA THR A 88 0.67 -20.16 9.73
C THR A 88 1.67 -20.78 10.71
N ALA A 89 1.22 -21.61 11.66
CA ALA A 89 2.11 -22.34 12.55
C ALA A 89 3.01 -23.33 11.81
N TYR A 90 2.51 -23.88 10.70
CA TYR A 90 3.19 -24.90 9.88
C TYR A 90 4.16 -24.31 8.85
N LEU A 91 4.15 -22.99 8.64
CA LEU A 91 5.06 -22.31 7.73
C LEU A 91 6.48 -22.23 8.34
N ASP A 92 7.48 -22.21 7.48
CA ASP A 92 8.85 -21.99 7.91
C ASP A 92 9.10 -20.50 8.27
N SER A 93 10.30 -20.19 8.76
CA SER A 93 10.66 -18.83 9.19
C SER A 93 10.73 -17.85 8.01
N SER A 94 11.15 -18.31 6.83
CA SER A 94 11.26 -17.49 5.62
C SER A 94 9.88 -17.10 5.10
N GLU A 95 8.96 -18.07 5.03
CA GLU A 95 7.57 -17.82 4.63
C GLU A 95 6.88 -16.85 5.60
N LYS A 96 7.06 -17.04 6.92
CA LYS A 96 6.54 -16.12 7.94
C LYS A 96 7.11 -14.70 7.79
N SER A 97 8.37 -14.58 7.40
CA SER A 97 9.01 -13.28 7.16
C SER A 97 8.41 -12.57 5.95
N VAL A 98 8.17 -13.30 4.86
CA VAL A 98 7.52 -12.75 3.66
C VAL A 98 6.11 -12.26 3.97
N ILE A 99 5.30 -13.07 4.65
CA ILE A 99 3.95 -12.67 5.08
C ILE A 99 4.02 -11.40 5.96
N SER A 100 4.90 -11.38 6.97
CA SER A 100 5.04 -10.24 7.87
C SER A 100 5.42 -8.97 7.11
N TYR A 101 6.33 -9.06 6.13
CA TYR A 101 6.72 -7.94 5.28
C TYR A 101 5.51 -7.34 4.55
N TYR A 102 4.74 -8.16 3.84
CA TYR A 102 3.58 -7.68 3.10
C TYR A 102 2.49 -7.11 4.00
N MET A 103 2.22 -7.76 5.13
CA MET A 103 1.26 -7.25 6.12
C MET A 103 1.70 -5.87 6.62
N GLY A 104 3.00 -5.70 6.94
CA GLY A 104 3.56 -4.41 7.28
C GLY A 104 3.26 -3.35 6.24
N MET A 105 3.56 -3.64 4.97
CA MET A 105 3.37 -2.70 3.85
C MET A 105 1.90 -2.29 3.66
N PHE A 106 0.99 -3.26 3.60
CA PHE A 106 -0.43 -3.00 3.30
C PHE A 106 -1.09 -2.21 4.42
N PHE A 107 -0.85 -2.58 5.66
CA PHE A 107 -1.42 -1.86 6.80
C PHE A 107 -0.78 -0.48 7.01
N THR A 108 0.51 -0.31 6.71
CA THR A 108 1.12 1.03 6.68
C THR A 108 0.42 1.93 5.68
N LYS A 109 0.12 1.44 4.46
CA LYS A 109 -0.65 2.18 3.44
C LYS A 109 -2.02 2.60 3.98
N MET A 110 -2.77 1.68 4.58
CA MET A 110 -4.10 1.96 5.13
C MET A 110 -4.04 2.97 6.29
N ILE A 111 -3.10 2.81 7.21
CA ILE A 111 -2.92 3.69 8.37
C ILE A 111 -2.50 5.09 7.92
N SER A 112 -1.58 5.20 6.94
CA SER A 112 -1.15 6.50 6.39
C SER A 112 -2.33 7.26 5.78
N HIS A 113 -3.18 6.56 5.04
CA HIS A 113 -4.39 7.16 4.47
C HIS A 113 -5.37 7.61 5.57
N ARG A 114 -5.66 6.75 6.54
CA ARG A 114 -6.68 7.03 7.57
C ARG A 114 -6.29 8.15 8.51
N LEU A 115 -5.05 8.15 9.00
CA LEU A 115 -4.62 9.11 10.02
C LEU A 115 -4.06 10.40 9.44
N TYR A 116 -3.35 10.34 8.32
CA TYR A 116 -2.64 11.50 7.77
C TYR A 116 -3.17 11.98 6.42
N LYS A 117 -4.14 11.28 5.85
CA LYS A 117 -4.59 11.54 4.48
C LYS A 117 -3.44 11.48 3.47
N SER A 118 -2.42 10.67 3.78
CA SER A 118 -1.30 10.39 2.88
C SER A 118 -1.69 9.22 1.97
N GLU A 119 -2.39 9.54 0.92
CA GLU A 119 -3.12 8.58 0.09
C GLU A 119 -2.21 7.91 -0.94
N TYR A 120 -1.29 8.68 -1.48
CA TYR A 120 -0.32 8.20 -2.46
C TYR A 120 0.93 7.75 -1.72
N LEU A 121 1.09 6.45 -1.54
CA LEU A 121 2.22 5.84 -0.87
C LEU A 121 2.85 4.80 -1.79
N THR A 122 4.11 5.03 -2.19
CA THR A 122 4.86 4.13 -3.06
C THR A 122 6.21 3.76 -2.46
N ASN A 123 6.79 2.67 -2.93
CA ASN A 123 8.12 2.26 -2.51
C ASN A 123 9.17 3.26 -3.04
N LEU A 124 10.09 3.67 -2.18
CA LEU A 124 11.12 4.64 -2.51
C LEU A 124 11.98 4.22 -3.71
N ASN A 125 12.26 2.93 -3.83
CA ASN A 125 13.09 2.39 -4.93
C ASN A 125 12.41 2.39 -6.30
N MET A 126 11.14 2.81 -6.36
CA MET A 126 10.38 2.87 -7.63
C MET A 126 10.50 4.20 -8.33
N ILE A 127 10.99 5.21 -7.65
CA ILE A 127 11.06 6.56 -8.16
C ILE A 127 12.33 6.69 -9.02
N GLU A 128 12.14 7.08 -10.26
CA GLU A 128 13.24 7.33 -11.21
C GLU A 128 14.01 8.60 -10.84
N THR A 129 15.29 8.64 -11.18
CA THR A 129 16.11 9.84 -11.03
C THR A 129 15.58 10.99 -11.91
N PRO A 130 15.92 12.25 -11.63
CA PRO A 130 15.44 13.40 -12.40
C PRO A 130 15.76 13.35 -13.90
N ASP A 131 16.78 12.60 -14.30
CA ASP A 131 17.14 12.38 -15.72
C ASP A 131 16.38 11.19 -16.34
N GLY A 132 15.54 10.49 -15.57
CA GLY A 132 14.68 9.39 -16.03
C GLY A 132 15.42 8.12 -16.46
N LYS A 133 16.74 8.03 -16.20
CA LYS A 133 17.56 6.91 -16.69
C LYS A 133 17.73 5.80 -15.69
N GLU A 134 17.69 6.10 -14.41
CA GLU A 134 17.95 5.16 -13.32
C GLU A 134 16.98 5.39 -12.17
N PHE A 135 16.71 4.34 -11.40
CA PHE A 135 15.99 4.50 -10.15
C PHE A 135 16.87 5.17 -9.11
N ILE A 136 16.26 5.93 -8.21
CA ILE A 136 16.97 6.46 -7.04
C ILE A 136 17.61 5.27 -6.32
N ASP A 137 18.94 5.20 -6.38
CA ASP A 137 19.70 4.09 -5.85
C ASP A 137 20.28 4.46 -4.48
N PHE A 138 19.73 3.83 -3.45
CA PHE A 138 20.19 3.96 -2.07
C PHE A 138 21.09 2.79 -1.66
N PHE A 139 21.70 2.08 -2.60
CA PHE A 139 22.48 0.87 -2.31
C PHE A 139 23.63 1.08 -1.34
N ALA A 140 24.08 2.30 -1.13
CA ALA A 140 25.14 2.61 -0.16
C ALA A 140 24.66 2.49 1.30
N SER A 141 23.36 2.43 1.58
CA SER A 141 22.81 2.41 2.92
C SER A 141 21.79 1.30 3.11
N GLU A 142 22.08 0.34 3.99
CA GLU A 142 21.09 -0.61 4.53
C GLU A 142 20.00 0.11 5.37
N TRP A 143 20.18 1.39 5.64
CA TRP A 143 19.41 2.25 6.51
C TRP A 143 18.58 3.23 5.68
N ARG A 144 17.54 2.75 5.04
CA ARG A 144 16.61 3.59 4.25
C ARG A 144 15.19 3.25 4.60
N PRO A 145 14.25 4.22 4.56
CA PRO A 145 12.84 3.93 4.68
C PRO A 145 12.30 3.20 3.44
N GLU A 146 11.22 2.47 3.60
CA GLU A 146 10.66 1.68 2.52
C GLU A 146 9.76 2.50 1.60
N MET A 147 9.02 3.50 2.12
CA MET A 147 7.99 4.19 1.35
C MET A 147 8.06 5.70 1.48
N ILE A 148 7.68 6.35 0.39
CA ILE A 148 7.40 7.79 0.32
C ILE A 148 5.91 7.97 0.05
N GLY A 149 5.32 8.96 0.73
CA GLY A 149 3.97 9.41 0.49
C GLY A 149 3.89 10.85 -0.01
N TYR A 150 2.81 11.14 -0.72
CA TYR A 150 2.49 12.49 -1.18
C TYR A 150 1.04 12.83 -0.91
N LYS A 151 0.81 14.07 -0.52
CA LYS A 151 -0.49 14.65 -0.22
C LYS A 151 -0.73 15.83 -1.15
N PRO A 152 -1.49 15.65 -2.24
CA PRO A 152 -1.60 16.65 -3.31
C PRO A 152 -2.24 17.96 -2.88
N ASP A 153 -3.22 17.91 -1.98
CA ASP A 153 -3.96 19.08 -1.48
C ASP A 153 -3.08 20.09 -0.73
N THR A 154 -2.10 19.58 0.01
CA THR A 154 -1.16 20.39 0.80
C THR A 154 0.25 20.42 0.22
N GLN A 155 0.51 19.65 -0.85
CA GLN A 155 1.82 19.45 -1.47
C GLN A 155 2.89 18.97 -0.47
N LYS A 156 2.48 18.21 0.54
CA LYS A 156 3.36 17.66 1.57
C LYS A 156 3.86 16.28 1.19
N TRP A 157 5.13 16.06 1.49
CA TRP A 157 5.78 14.75 1.36
C TRP A 157 5.87 14.08 2.72
N SER A 158 5.72 12.78 2.75
CA SER A 158 5.85 11.95 3.95
C SER A 158 6.79 10.78 3.71
N VAL A 159 7.39 10.28 4.79
CA VAL A 159 8.27 9.11 4.74
C VAL A 159 7.77 8.07 5.73
N TRP A 160 7.73 6.83 5.28
CA TRP A 160 7.16 5.74 6.04
C TRP A 160 8.09 4.54 6.06
N GLU A 161 8.27 3.98 7.25
CA GLU A 161 8.93 2.70 7.43
C GLU A 161 7.90 1.66 7.85
N ALA A 162 7.76 0.61 7.05
CA ALA A 162 6.84 -0.48 7.31
C ALA A 162 7.55 -1.64 8.01
N LYS A 163 6.97 -2.11 9.09
CA LYS A 163 7.43 -3.29 9.81
C LYS A 163 6.30 -4.29 9.97
N GLY A 164 6.62 -5.55 9.89
CA GLY A 164 5.68 -6.62 10.21
C GLY A 164 6.35 -7.66 11.08
N GLY A 165 5.57 -8.30 11.95
CA GLY A 165 6.10 -9.30 12.85
C GLY A 165 5.04 -10.25 13.41
N SER A 166 5.48 -11.40 13.86
CA SER A 166 4.61 -12.34 14.58
C SER A 166 4.25 -11.87 15.99
N ASN A 167 5.03 -10.93 16.55
CA ASN A 167 4.84 -10.34 17.87
C ASN A 167 5.38 -8.91 17.85
N TYR A 168 4.97 -8.11 18.81
CA TYR A 168 5.55 -6.79 19.05
C TYR A 168 7.07 -6.87 19.29
N ARG A 169 7.81 -5.94 18.67
CA ARG A 169 9.28 -5.84 18.82
C ARG A 169 9.71 -4.38 18.86
N GLU A 170 10.00 -3.89 20.04
CA GLU A 170 10.53 -2.53 20.25
C GLU A 170 11.81 -2.24 19.44
N GLN A 171 12.69 -3.24 19.28
CA GLN A 171 13.90 -3.07 18.47
C GLN A 171 13.60 -2.84 16.98
N ALA A 172 12.50 -3.41 16.46
CA ALA A 172 12.08 -3.17 15.07
C ALA A 172 11.64 -1.73 14.88
N LEU A 173 10.90 -1.17 15.83
CA LEU A 173 10.49 0.24 15.83
C LEU A 173 11.70 1.17 15.93
N LYS A 174 12.64 0.90 16.85
CA LYS A 174 13.88 1.67 16.96
C LYS A 174 14.72 1.63 15.68
N LYS A 175 14.83 0.46 15.05
CA LYS A 175 15.51 0.33 13.75
C LYS A 175 14.78 1.14 12.68
N GLY A 176 13.45 1.06 12.62
CA GLY A 176 12.63 1.85 11.69
C GLY A 176 12.80 3.36 11.89
N ALA A 177 12.82 3.83 13.13
CA ALA A 177 13.09 5.23 13.46
C ALA A 177 14.46 5.69 12.96
N ALA A 178 15.49 4.85 13.08
CA ALA A 178 16.82 5.16 12.56
C ALA A 178 16.83 5.20 11.03
N GLN A 179 16.07 4.34 10.35
CA GLN A 179 15.92 4.36 8.90
C GLN A 179 15.23 5.64 8.42
N LEU A 180 14.19 6.12 9.10
CA LEU A 180 13.52 7.38 8.77
C LEU A 180 14.48 8.58 8.85
N ARG A 181 15.36 8.63 9.86
CA ARG A 181 16.33 9.71 10.03
C ARG A 181 17.37 9.79 8.91
N SER A 182 17.50 8.75 8.08
CA SER A 182 18.38 8.79 6.90
C SER A 182 17.90 9.75 5.81
N ILE A 183 16.64 10.20 5.85
CA ILE A 183 16.07 11.17 4.91
C ILE A 183 15.93 12.52 5.61
N GLY A 184 16.69 13.50 5.18
CA GLY A 184 16.61 14.88 5.68
C GLY A 184 15.50 15.69 5.02
N THR A 185 15.46 15.70 3.69
CA THR A 185 14.44 16.43 2.93
C THR A 185 14.02 15.69 1.68
N LEU A 186 12.76 15.87 1.29
CA LEU A 186 12.18 15.49 0.01
C LEU A 186 11.81 16.77 -0.75
N ASN A 187 12.41 16.97 -1.93
CA ASN A 187 12.21 18.18 -2.73
C ASN A 187 12.38 19.48 -1.93
N SER A 188 13.41 19.53 -1.06
CA SER A 188 13.74 20.63 -0.16
C SER A 188 12.77 20.87 1.00
N LEU A 189 11.77 20.02 1.18
CA LEU A 189 10.82 20.06 2.31
C LEU A 189 11.16 18.95 3.32
N LYS A 190 10.98 19.22 4.62
CA LYS A 190 11.02 18.16 5.63
C LYS A 190 9.82 17.24 5.43
N PRO A 191 10.00 15.91 5.56
CA PRO A 191 8.87 14.97 5.54
C PRO A 191 7.88 15.26 6.67
N ASP A 192 6.58 15.25 6.36
CA ASP A 192 5.50 15.46 7.32
C ASP A 192 4.29 14.57 6.94
N PRO A 193 4.07 13.47 7.66
CA PRO A 193 4.89 12.92 8.75
C PRO A 193 6.11 12.12 8.27
N ALA A 194 7.01 11.83 9.24
CA ALA A 194 7.97 10.74 9.15
C ALA A 194 7.57 9.70 10.22
N ALA A 195 7.10 8.53 9.83
CA ALA A 195 6.52 7.58 10.78
C ALA A 195 6.93 6.11 10.52
N VAL A 196 7.14 5.36 11.60
CA VAL A 196 7.27 3.90 11.58
C VAL A 196 5.91 3.30 11.87
N CYS A 197 5.45 2.43 11.01
CA CYS A 197 4.26 1.63 11.25
C CYS A 197 4.66 0.16 11.39
N MET A 198 4.24 -0.49 12.47
CA MET A 198 4.46 -1.91 12.68
C MET A 198 3.12 -2.63 12.85
N THR A 199 2.92 -3.70 12.08
CA THR A 199 1.83 -4.66 12.31
C THR A 199 2.38 -5.92 13.00
N TYR A 200 1.64 -6.43 13.96
CA TYR A 200 2.00 -7.60 14.74
C TYR A 200 0.75 -8.30 15.27
N TYR A 201 0.94 -9.41 15.97
CA TYR A 201 -0.18 -10.10 16.61
C TYR A 201 -0.01 -10.04 18.13
N ASP A 202 -1.07 -9.60 18.81
CA ASP A 202 -1.19 -9.65 20.25
C ASP A 202 -2.33 -10.59 20.65
N HIS A 203 -2.05 -11.56 21.52
CA HIS A 203 -3.00 -12.64 21.84
C HIS A 203 -3.64 -13.29 20.62
N GLY A 204 -2.92 -13.33 19.49
CA GLY A 204 -3.36 -13.88 18.22
C GLY A 204 -4.14 -12.91 17.33
N TYR A 205 -4.57 -11.75 17.81
CA TYR A 205 -5.26 -10.72 17.03
C TYR A 205 -4.27 -9.78 16.35
N LEU A 206 -4.64 -9.33 15.16
CA LEU A 206 -3.85 -8.36 14.40
C LEU A 206 -3.95 -6.98 15.09
N CYS A 207 -2.77 -6.41 15.34
CA CYS A 207 -2.61 -5.10 15.95
C CYS A 207 -1.63 -4.24 15.14
N GLY A 208 -1.73 -2.93 15.29
CA GLY A 208 -0.81 -1.97 14.72
C GLY A 208 -0.25 -1.01 15.77
N ILE A 209 0.95 -0.54 15.54
CA ILE A 209 1.51 0.61 16.23
C ILE A 209 2.11 1.56 15.22
N LEU A 210 1.81 2.84 15.40
CA LEU A 210 2.37 3.94 14.64
C LEU A 210 3.18 4.80 15.57
N ARG A 211 4.44 5.03 15.23
CA ARG A 211 5.35 5.87 16.00
C ARG A 211 6.00 6.94 15.13
N GLU A 212 5.88 8.19 15.55
CA GLU A 212 6.69 9.28 15.02
C GLU A 212 7.98 9.38 15.87
N PRO A 213 9.16 9.23 15.25
CA PRO A 213 10.42 9.30 16.00
C PRO A 213 10.71 10.72 16.45
N ASP A 214 11.35 10.85 17.61
CA ASP A 214 11.86 12.11 18.09
C ASP A 214 13.03 12.63 17.25
N GLY A 215 13.15 13.95 17.21
CA GLY A 215 14.32 14.67 16.70
C GLY A 215 14.28 15.00 15.21
N ASP A 216 15.18 15.88 14.83
CA ASP A 216 15.34 16.32 13.45
C ASP A 216 15.96 15.23 12.58
N THR A 217 15.51 15.18 11.33
CA THR A 217 16.12 14.35 10.30
C THR A 217 17.24 15.15 9.63
N GLU A 218 18.49 14.71 9.79
CA GLU A 218 19.68 15.33 9.17
C GLU A 218 20.23 14.50 7.99
N GLY A 219 19.41 13.58 7.47
CA GLY A 219 19.81 12.64 6.44
C GLY A 219 19.93 13.21 5.03
N GLU A 220 19.85 12.32 4.06
CA GLU A 220 20.00 12.66 2.65
C GLU A 220 18.89 13.58 2.13
N LYS A 221 19.24 14.40 1.15
CA LYS A 221 18.34 15.34 0.47
C LYS A 221 17.95 14.75 -0.88
N LEU A 222 16.74 14.25 -0.98
CA LEU A 222 16.25 13.66 -2.21
C LEU A 222 15.51 14.66 -3.07
N LYS A 223 15.75 14.59 -4.38
CA LYS A 223 15.06 15.38 -5.39
C LYS A 223 14.53 14.48 -6.49
N PHE A 224 13.26 14.62 -6.80
CA PHE A 224 12.57 13.93 -7.89
C PHE A 224 11.34 14.74 -8.29
N SER A 225 10.83 14.53 -9.50
CA SER A 225 9.63 15.24 -9.93
C SER A 225 8.35 14.57 -9.42
N GLU A 226 7.24 15.34 -9.37
CA GLU A 226 5.93 14.77 -9.08
C GLU A 226 5.53 13.74 -10.13
N GLU A 227 5.89 13.96 -11.39
CA GLU A 227 5.66 13.02 -12.50
C GLU A 227 6.36 11.69 -12.24
N ALA A 228 7.63 11.72 -11.82
CA ALA A 228 8.38 10.49 -11.47
C ALA A 228 7.71 9.75 -10.29
N PHE A 229 7.19 10.49 -9.32
CA PHE A 229 6.44 9.90 -8.21
C PHE A 229 5.14 9.25 -8.68
N TYR A 230 4.30 9.94 -9.47
CA TYR A 230 3.05 9.38 -9.98
C TYR A 230 3.29 8.21 -10.94
N LYS A 231 4.34 8.28 -11.76
CA LYS A 231 4.79 7.15 -12.59
C LYS A 231 5.09 5.92 -11.73
N ALA A 232 5.86 6.09 -10.65
CA ALA A 232 6.15 5.02 -9.71
C ALA A 232 4.88 4.49 -9.02
N TYR A 233 3.99 5.38 -8.61
CA TYR A 233 2.75 5.01 -7.91
C TYR A 233 1.80 4.21 -8.79
N TYR A 234 1.52 4.68 -10.01
CA TYR A 234 0.55 4.05 -10.91
C TYR A 234 1.11 2.90 -11.74
N ARG A 235 2.42 2.72 -11.77
CA ARG A 235 3.06 1.66 -12.55
C ARG A 235 2.47 0.27 -12.32
N PRO A 236 2.23 -0.20 -11.06
CA PRO A 236 1.62 -1.51 -10.83
C PRO A 236 0.24 -1.65 -11.47
N ILE A 237 -0.54 -0.59 -11.47
CA ILE A 237 -1.87 -0.54 -12.07
C ILE A 237 -1.78 -0.56 -13.60
N CYS A 238 -0.94 0.29 -14.19
CA CYS A 238 -0.72 0.30 -15.64
C CYS A 238 -0.31 -1.10 -16.15
N GLU A 239 0.65 -1.73 -15.48
CA GLU A 239 1.12 -3.08 -15.83
C GLU A 239 0.00 -4.13 -15.71
N LEU A 240 -0.90 -3.99 -14.71
CA LEU A 240 -2.03 -4.89 -14.54
C LEU A 240 -3.09 -4.71 -15.64
N PHE A 241 -3.37 -3.47 -16.07
CA PHE A 241 -4.31 -3.18 -17.15
C PHE A 241 -3.74 -3.53 -18.53
N LEU A 242 -2.42 -3.50 -18.71
CA LEU A 242 -1.74 -3.93 -19.94
C LEU A 242 -1.52 -5.44 -20.03
N ASP A 243 -1.74 -6.18 -18.96
CA ASP A 243 -1.61 -7.65 -18.95
C ASP A 243 -2.64 -8.26 -19.93
N LYS A 244 -2.14 -8.94 -20.95
CA LYS A 244 -2.96 -9.59 -22.00
C LYS A 244 -3.92 -10.66 -21.47
N GLY A 245 -3.68 -11.16 -20.26
CA GLY A 245 -4.57 -12.09 -19.57
C GLY A 245 -5.70 -11.41 -18.79
N SER A 246 -5.72 -10.07 -18.74
CA SER A 246 -6.76 -9.31 -18.06
C SER A 246 -7.98 -9.17 -18.98
N ASN A 247 -9.16 -9.51 -18.46
CA ASN A 247 -10.42 -9.30 -19.14
C ASN A 247 -10.84 -7.82 -19.04
N LEU A 248 -10.17 -6.96 -19.82
CA LEU A 248 -10.44 -5.52 -19.84
C LEU A 248 -11.80 -5.24 -20.45
N ARG A 249 -12.65 -4.53 -19.71
CA ARG A 249 -13.95 -4.03 -20.15
C ARG A 249 -13.97 -2.51 -20.05
N MET A 250 -14.51 -1.89 -21.10
CA MET A 250 -14.68 -0.43 -21.14
C MET A 250 -16.14 -0.09 -20.88
N TYR A 251 -16.38 0.77 -19.90
CA TYR A 251 -17.69 1.31 -19.57
C TYR A 251 -17.74 2.81 -19.87
N ASP A 252 -18.93 3.41 -19.76
CA ASP A 252 -19.03 4.86 -19.80
C ASP A 252 -18.40 5.46 -18.55
N GLY A 253 -17.33 6.24 -18.74
CA GLY A 253 -16.58 6.89 -17.68
C GLY A 253 -15.46 6.08 -17.03
N TYR A 254 -15.40 4.75 -17.13
CA TYR A 254 -14.35 3.95 -16.50
C TYR A 254 -13.97 2.68 -17.29
N ALA A 255 -12.82 2.13 -16.96
CA ALA A 255 -12.33 0.85 -17.44
C ALA A 255 -12.19 -0.12 -16.25
N GLU A 256 -12.43 -1.39 -16.46
CA GLU A 256 -12.43 -2.43 -15.44
C GLU A 256 -11.74 -3.69 -15.95
N ILE A 257 -10.94 -4.32 -15.12
CA ILE A 257 -10.43 -5.67 -15.32
C ILE A 257 -11.06 -6.60 -14.30
N SER A 258 -11.37 -7.84 -14.72
CA SER A 258 -11.87 -8.88 -13.84
C SER A 258 -10.81 -9.96 -13.64
N LEU A 259 -10.52 -10.27 -12.39
CA LEU A 259 -9.65 -11.37 -12.00
C LEU A 259 -10.52 -12.51 -11.45
N GLU A 260 -10.44 -13.67 -12.08
CA GLU A 260 -11.05 -14.87 -11.54
C GLU A 260 -10.21 -15.37 -10.37
N LEU A 261 -10.86 -15.49 -9.20
CA LEU A 261 -10.20 -16.01 -8.02
C LEU A 261 -10.34 -17.54 -8.02
N PRO A 262 -9.25 -18.30 -7.89
CA PRO A 262 -9.35 -19.75 -7.78
C PRO A 262 -10.09 -20.12 -6.49
N TYR A 263 -10.83 -21.22 -6.58
CA TYR A 263 -11.66 -21.73 -5.49
C TYR A 263 -10.89 -22.01 -4.20
N PHE A 264 -11.40 -21.45 -3.09
CA PHE A 264 -10.97 -21.75 -1.73
C PHE A 264 -12.17 -22.14 -0.84
N THR A 265 -13.17 -22.81 -1.39
CA THR A 265 -14.27 -23.30 -0.56
C THR A 265 -13.94 -24.69 -0.07
N GLU A 266 -14.11 -24.93 1.24
CA GLU A 266 -14.10 -26.27 1.84
C GLU A 266 -15.23 -27.15 1.28
N ASP A 267 -16.24 -26.55 0.65
CA ASP A 267 -17.37 -27.23 0.01
C ASP A 267 -17.20 -27.24 -1.51
N TYR A 268 -16.75 -28.37 -2.02
CA TYR A 268 -16.53 -28.65 -3.45
C TYR A 268 -17.81 -28.67 -4.31
N ARG A 269 -18.96 -28.22 -3.79
CA ARG A 269 -20.28 -28.51 -4.42
C ARG A 269 -20.77 -27.48 -5.40
N GLU A 270 -20.29 -26.23 -5.36
CA GLU A 270 -20.65 -25.22 -6.36
C GLU A 270 -19.44 -24.34 -6.70
N PRO A 271 -19.15 -24.17 -8.00
CA PRO A 271 -18.18 -23.21 -8.45
C PRO A 271 -18.74 -21.79 -8.26
N ASP A 272 -18.44 -21.16 -7.13
CA ASP A 272 -18.71 -19.74 -6.93
C ASP A 272 -17.64 -18.97 -7.72
N GLU A 273 -18.00 -18.49 -8.92
CA GLU A 273 -17.14 -17.65 -9.75
C GLU A 273 -16.98 -16.28 -9.09
N ARG A 274 -16.17 -16.24 -8.03
CA ARG A 274 -15.85 -14.96 -7.39
C ARG A 274 -14.89 -14.20 -8.28
N LYS A 275 -15.37 -13.09 -8.78
CA LYS A 275 -14.58 -12.15 -9.59
C LYS A 275 -14.24 -10.97 -8.73
N LEU A 276 -12.95 -10.65 -8.68
CA LEU A 276 -12.49 -9.40 -8.16
C LEU A 276 -12.39 -8.42 -9.33
N CYS A 277 -13.12 -7.33 -9.25
CA CYS A 277 -13.08 -6.29 -10.26
C CYS A 277 -12.22 -5.11 -9.76
N ILE A 278 -11.28 -4.70 -10.60
CA ILE A 278 -10.42 -3.55 -10.38
C ILE A 278 -10.70 -2.56 -11.49
N GLY A 279 -11.06 -1.35 -11.14
CA GLY A 279 -11.38 -0.33 -12.12
C GLY A 279 -10.65 0.98 -11.91
N ILE A 280 -10.67 1.80 -12.97
CA ILE A 280 -10.01 3.10 -13.02
C ILE A 280 -10.82 4.03 -13.92
N SER A 281 -10.84 5.35 -13.66
CA SER A 281 -11.50 6.27 -14.57
C SER A 281 -10.85 6.25 -15.96
N ARG A 282 -11.65 6.32 -17.04
CA ARG A 282 -11.11 6.30 -18.41
C ARG A 282 -10.19 7.47 -18.68
N LYS A 283 -10.50 8.64 -18.11
CA LYS A 283 -9.64 9.83 -18.25
C LYS A 283 -8.26 9.56 -17.67
N LEU A 284 -8.22 9.04 -16.43
CA LEU A 284 -6.96 8.71 -15.78
C LEU A 284 -6.21 7.59 -16.52
N LEU A 285 -6.92 6.54 -16.94
CA LEU A 285 -6.28 5.45 -17.70
C LEU A 285 -5.63 5.97 -18.99
N ASN A 286 -6.32 6.83 -19.74
CA ASN A 286 -5.76 7.41 -20.96
C ASN A 286 -4.51 8.24 -20.67
N GLN A 287 -4.54 9.12 -19.66
CA GLN A 287 -3.36 9.89 -19.25
C GLN A 287 -2.18 8.99 -18.88
N LEU A 288 -2.45 7.90 -18.15
CA LEU A 288 -1.42 6.92 -17.77
C LEU A 288 -0.85 6.16 -18.98
N MET A 289 -1.71 5.78 -19.95
CA MET A 289 -1.28 5.09 -21.16
C MET A 289 -0.50 5.99 -22.12
N GLU A 290 -0.78 7.28 -22.12
CA GLU A 290 -0.04 8.32 -22.87
C GLU A 290 1.22 8.80 -22.13
N GLU A 291 1.48 8.26 -20.94
CA GLU A 291 2.57 8.68 -20.03
C GLU A 291 2.52 10.19 -19.67
N ASP A 292 1.32 10.80 -19.73
CA ASP A 292 1.12 12.21 -19.37
C ASP A 292 0.97 12.37 -17.86
N TYR A 293 2.05 12.15 -17.12
CA TYR A 293 2.07 12.27 -15.66
C TYR A 293 1.93 13.71 -15.18
N SER A 294 2.16 14.71 -16.03
CA SER A 294 1.86 16.10 -15.71
C SER A 294 0.36 16.32 -15.57
N ALA A 295 -0.42 15.83 -16.56
CA ALA A 295 -1.89 15.89 -16.49
C ALA A 295 -2.44 15.02 -15.34
N VAL A 296 -1.80 13.90 -15.01
CA VAL A 296 -2.15 13.10 -13.81
C VAL A 296 -1.96 13.94 -12.55
N ALA A 297 -0.80 14.57 -12.36
CA ALA A 297 -0.50 15.40 -11.20
C ALA A 297 -1.53 16.54 -11.05
N GLU A 298 -1.83 17.24 -12.13
CA GLU A 298 -2.83 18.32 -12.14
C GLU A 298 -4.24 17.80 -11.76
N SER A 299 -4.66 16.66 -12.33
CA SER A 299 -5.97 16.09 -12.06
C SER A 299 -6.12 15.62 -10.60
N ARG A 300 -5.03 15.17 -9.99
CA ARG A 300 -5.03 14.70 -8.58
C ARG A 300 -4.97 15.84 -7.56
N ARG A 301 -4.49 17.02 -7.94
CA ARG A 301 -4.59 18.24 -7.10
C ARG A 301 -6.03 18.78 -7.05
N ASN A 302 -6.80 18.57 -8.11
CA ASN A 302 -8.16 19.09 -8.30
C ASN A 302 -9.18 17.94 -8.25
N VAL A 303 -9.13 17.09 -7.21
CA VAL A 303 -10.02 15.94 -7.09
C VAL A 303 -11.48 16.41 -7.13
N GLN A 304 -12.17 16.13 -8.24
CA GLN A 304 -13.62 16.10 -8.30
C GLN A 304 -14.06 14.71 -7.84
N GLU A 305 -15.16 14.62 -7.10
CA GLU A 305 -15.73 13.33 -6.74
C GLU A 305 -15.98 12.51 -8.02
N GLU A 306 -15.16 11.50 -8.23
CA GLU A 306 -15.37 10.54 -9.31
C GLU A 306 -16.55 9.64 -8.93
N SER A 307 -17.46 9.40 -9.88
CA SER A 307 -18.59 8.51 -9.63
C SER A 307 -18.09 7.08 -9.37
N CYS A 308 -18.42 6.56 -8.20
CA CYS A 308 -18.09 5.19 -7.83
C CYS A 308 -19.20 4.23 -8.26
N PRO A 309 -18.90 3.10 -8.90
CA PRO A 309 -19.89 2.06 -9.14
C PRO A 309 -20.52 1.57 -7.82
N GLU A 310 -21.81 1.23 -7.86
CA GLU A 310 -22.53 0.74 -6.69
C GLU A 310 -21.81 -0.48 -6.06
N GLY A 311 -21.67 -0.46 -4.75
CA GLY A 311 -21.00 -1.50 -3.99
C GLY A 311 -19.48 -1.55 -4.13
N ALA A 312 -18.84 -0.60 -4.85
CA ALA A 312 -17.39 -0.53 -4.94
C ALA A 312 -16.80 0.37 -3.84
N TYR A 313 -15.54 0.12 -3.50
CA TYR A 313 -14.69 1.04 -2.77
C TYR A 313 -13.86 1.84 -3.77
N MET A 314 -13.91 3.16 -3.71
CA MET A 314 -13.11 4.06 -4.53
C MET A 314 -12.01 4.70 -3.69
N GLY A 315 -10.77 4.49 -4.10
CA GLY A 315 -9.63 5.25 -3.57
C GLY A 315 -9.60 6.67 -4.14
N VAL A 316 -9.03 7.60 -3.41
CA VAL A 316 -8.83 8.99 -3.89
C VAL A 316 -7.91 9.07 -5.10
N ASP A 317 -7.15 8.01 -5.35
CA ASP A 317 -6.29 7.83 -6.52
C ASP A 317 -7.06 7.48 -7.80
N GLY A 318 -8.39 7.38 -7.73
CA GLY A 318 -9.25 7.04 -8.87
C GLY A 318 -9.26 5.55 -9.22
N ILE A 319 -8.77 4.70 -8.32
CA ILE A 319 -8.82 3.25 -8.47
C ILE A 319 -9.93 2.70 -7.58
N TYR A 320 -10.78 1.85 -8.11
CA TYR A 320 -11.83 1.21 -7.33
C TYR A 320 -11.72 -0.31 -7.31
N ILE A 321 -12.29 -0.90 -6.25
CA ILE A 321 -12.39 -2.34 -6.02
C ILE A 321 -13.85 -2.72 -5.85
N ARG A 322 -14.30 -3.72 -6.61
CA ARG A 322 -15.66 -4.24 -6.55
C ARG A 322 -15.67 -5.77 -6.55
#